data_dce1c5327415a194d8c7dc505778eff5
#
_entry.id   dce1c5327415a194d8c7dc505778eff5
#
_cell.length_a   1.000
_cell.length_b   1.000
_cell.length_c   1.000
_cell.angle_alpha   90.00
_cell.angle_beta   90.00
_cell.angle_gamma   90.00
#
_symmetry.space_group_name_H-M   'P 1'
#
loop_
_entity.id
_entity.type
_entity.pdbx_description
1 polymer ?
#
loop_
_entity_poly.entity_id
_entity_poly.type
_entity_poly.pdbx_seq_one_letter_code
_entity_poly.pdbx_strand_id
1 'polypeptide(L)'
;MQSLRDALLLCLALAAGAAHAQERFSPYVPSDQNNVNRMLKLAQLRDDDVVVDLGSGDGRIVLTAARMNKKLRGWGVDIDEKLVNESNAAARAQGVADRVQFFHRNAFDTDLREATVIAMWLWPELQLLLRPLILAQARPGTRVITNLWDLGSWRPDEEDLDPQRVCLWIVPARVAGNWSWELTIAGRQVSYAAIKEQRFQVVEGMVRAGNRRELLQDVTLRGEDISFSLMMTLDNVGFVRHVFRGKVHGDVIVGTASVSLPPHEKTLELPWRATRTETSAYFEPTGTNVQ
;
A
#
# COMPACT_ATOMS: atom_id res chain seq x y z
N MET A 1 6.36 -55.23 34.51
CA MET A 1 7.01 -53.89 34.46
C MET A 1 7.64 -53.59 33.09
N GLN A 2 8.05 -54.56 32.30
CA GLN A 2 8.62 -54.38 30.96
C GLN A 2 7.57 -53.92 29.93
N SER A 3 6.36 -54.49 29.94
CA SER A 3 5.31 -54.18 29.00
C SER A 3 4.77 -52.76 29.09
N LEU A 4 4.82 -52.12 30.29
CA LEU A 4 4.40 -50.73 30.48
C LEU A 4 5.46 -49.76 29.92
N ARG A 5 6.74 -50.12 29.98
CA ARG A 5 7.85 -49.32 29.39
C ARG A 5 7.80 -49.31 27.87
N ASP A 6 7.45 -50.47 27.29
CA ASP A 6 7.40 -50.64 25.83
C ASP A 6 6.17 -49.88 25.24
N ALA A 7 5.05 -49.91 25.96
CA ALA A 7 3.88 -49.11 25.62
C ALA A 7 4.11 -47.56 25.74
N LEU A 8 4.87 -47.12 26.75
CA LEU A 8 5.20 -45.74 26.94
C LEU A 8 6.18 -45.21 25.88
N LEU A 9 7.16 -46.07 25.47
CA LEU A 9 8.07 -45.74 24.37
C LEU A 9 7.37 -45.70 23.01
N LEU A 10 6.37 -46.55 22.78
CA LEU A 10 5.56 -46.52 21.56
C LEU A 10 4.67 -45.30 21.47
N CYS A 11 4.09 -44.87 22.60
CA CYS A 11 3.31 -43.63 22.66
C CYS A 11 4.17 -42.36 22.50
N LEU A 12 5.40 -42.36 22.99
CA LEU A 12 6.36 -41.26 22.78
C LEU A 12 6.88 -41.20 21.35
N ALA A 13 7.04 -42.34 20.68
CA ALA A 13 7.45 -42.41 19.27
C ALA A 13 6.31 -41.97 18.31
N LEU A 14 5.06 -42.20 18.68
CA LEU A 14 3.88 -41.71 17.92
C LEU A 14 3.59 -40.21 18.12
N ALA A 15 4.01 -39.63 19.25
CA ALA A 15 3.89 -38.20 19.50
C ALA A 15 4.95 -37.37 18.79
N ALA A 16 6.09 -37.95 18.38
CA ALA A 16 7.16 -37.25 17.68
C ALA A 16 6.96 -37.12 16.16
N GLY A 17 5.89 -37.67 15.60
CA GLY A 17 5.66 -37.78 14.15
C GLY A 17 4.63 -36.84 13.53
N ALA A 18 3.99 -35.95 14.29
CA ALA A 18 3.16 -34.90 13.72
C ALA A 18 4.01 -33.64 13.45
N ALA A 19 5.00 -33.76 12.58
CA ALA A 19 5.41 -32.59 11.83
C ALA A 19 4.17 -32.12 11.08
N HIS A 20 3.54 -31.06 11.54
CA HIS A 20 2.47 -30.42 10.80
C HIS A 20 3.11 -29.95 9.49
N ALA A 21 2.94 -30.76 8.43
CA ALA A 21 3.26 -30.31 7.10
C ALA A 21 2.39 -29.07 6.89
N GLN A 22 3.02 -27.89 6.83
CA GLN A 22 2.31 -26.66 6.61
C GLN A 22 1.55 -26.80 5.29
N GLU A 23 0.21 -26.73 5.37
CA GLU A 23 -0.65 -26.93 4.22
C GLU A 23 -0.36 -25.84 3.17
N ARG A 24 -0.05 -26.27 1.95
CA ARG A 24 0.29 -25.34 0.87
C ARG A 24 -0.98 -24.96 0.11
N PHE A 25 -1.52 -23.80 0.39
CA PHE A 25 -2.66 -23.23 -0.32
C PHE A 25 -2.30 -22.67 -1.71
N SER A 26 -1.02 -22.44 -1.98
CA SER A 26 -0.52 -21.97 -3.28
C SER A 26 0.65 -22.86 -3.70
N PRO A 27 0.50 -23.71 -4.74
CA PRO A 27 1.61 -24.47 -5.27
C PRO A 27 2.64 -23.53 -5.89
N TYR A 28 3.91 -23.91 -5.80
CA TYR A 28 4.98 -23.17 -6.47
C TYR A 28 4.83 -23.28 -7.99
N VAL A 29 4.60 -22.12 -8.63
CA VAL A 29 4.63 -21.96 -10.08
C VAL A 29 5.63 -20.85 -10.41
N PRO A 30 6.76 -21.16 -11.06
CA PRO A 30 7.78 -20.17 -11.33
C PRO A 30 7.25 -19.07 -12.28
N SER A 31 7.46 -17.80 -11.93
CA SER A 31 7.12 -16.66 -12.75
C SER A 31 7.90 -16.67 -14.06
N ASP A 32 7.25 -16.36 -15.18
CA ASP A 32 7.97 -16.07 -16.42
C ASP A 32 8.90 -14.85 -16.22
N GLN A 33 10.14 -14.94 -16.71
CA GLN A 33 11.13 -13.89 -16.50
C GLN A 33 10.75 -12.57 -17.17
N ASN A 34 10.04 -12.62 -18.30
CA ASN A 34 9.55 -11.41 -18.96
C ASN A 34 8.51 -10.70 -18.09
N ASN A 35 7.59 -11.44 -17.48
CA ASN A 35 6.60 -10.87 -16.55
C ASN A 35 7.28 -10.27 -15.31
N VAL A 36 8.29 -10.93 -14.75
CA VAL A 36 9.09 -10.35 -13.65
C VAL A 36 9.72 -9.03 -14.06
N ASN A 37 10.32 -8.97 -15.24
CA ASN A 37 10.92 -7.72 -15.74
C ASN A 37 9.88 -6.61 -15.92
N ARG A 38 8.68 -6.93 -16.42
CA ARG A 38 7.57 -5.98 -16.60
C ARG A 38 7.04 -5.48 -15.25
N MET A 39 6.82 -6.36 -14.28
CA MET A 39 6.44 -6.00 -12.91
C MET A 39 7.43 -4.99 -12.31
N LEU A 40 8.73 -5.30 -12.37
CA LEU A 40 9.77 -4.45 -11.81
C LEU A 40 9.95 -3.13 -12.58
N LYS A 41 9.72 -3.13 -13.90
CA LYS A 41 9.67 -1.90 -14.71
C LYS A 41 8.49 -1.02 -14.31
N LEU A 42 7.30 -1.62 -14.12
CA LEU A 42 6.10 -0.92 -13.69
C LEU A 42 6.29 -0.31 -12.28
N ALA A 43 7.01 -1.02 -11.41
CA ALA A 43 7.36 -0.52 -10.07
C ALA A 43 8.33 0.67 -10.09
N GLN A 44 9.03 0.96 -11.19
CA GLN A 44 9.99 2.07 -11.31
C GLN A 44 11.00 2.06 -10.14
N LEU A 45 11.81 1.00 -10.06
CA LEU A 45 12.76 0.78 -8.95
C LEU A 45 13.71 1.97 -8.74
N ARG A 46 13.94 2.31 -7.46
CA ARG A 46 14.81 3.40 -7.00
C ARG A 46 15.99 2.87 -6.20
N ASP A 47 17.00 3.72 -6.01
CA ASP A 47 18.22 3.36 -5.29
C ASP A 47 18.01 3.02 -3.80
N ASP A 48 17.02 3.63 -3.18
CA ASP A 48 16.66 3.47 -1.78
C ASP A 48 15.57 2.42 -1.52
N ASP A 49 15.17 1.67 -2.56
CA ASP A 49 14.11 0.70 -2.43
C ASP A 49 14.47 -0.49 -1.55
N VAL A 50 13.45 -0.94 -0.82
CA VAL A 50 13.40 -2.23 -0.13
C VAL A 50 12.31 -3.08 -0.78
N VAL A 51 12.73 -4.05 -1.59
CA VAL A 51 11.82 -4.94 -2.32
C VAL A 51 11.52 -6.16 -1.45
N VAL A 52 10.25 -6.40 -1.18
CA VAL A 52 9.76 -7.54 -0.39
C VAL A 52 8.90 -8.43 -1.29
N ASP A 53 9.17 -9.73 -1.31
CA ASP A 53 8.43 -10.71 -2.10
C ASP A 53 7.70 -11.70 -1.18
N LEU A 54 6.38 -11.69 -1.24
CA LEU A 54 5.50 -12.54 -0.44
C LEU A 54 5.17 -13.83 -1.22
N GLY A 55 5.76 -14.95 -0.80
CA GLY A 55 5.75 -16.19 -1.57
C GLY A 55 6.87 -16.21 -2.63
N SER A 56 8.10 -15.99 -2.18
CA SER A 56 9.23 -15.68 -3.08
C SER A 56 9.72 -16.84 -3.94
N GLY A 57 9.29 -18.07 -3.65
CA GLY A 57 9.70 -19.26 -4.41
C GLY A 57 11.22 -19.35 -4.53
N ASP A 58 11.72 -19.39 -5.76
CA ASP A 58 13.16 -19.44 -6.06
C ASP A 58 13.89 -18.08 -5.99
N GLY A 59 13.20 -17.06 -5.50
CA GLY A 59 13.75 -15.72 -5.28
C GLY A 59 13.92 -14.85 -6.52
N ARG A 60 13.43 -15.30 -7.69
CA ARG A 60 13.72 -14.63 -8.98
C ARG A 60 13.29 -13.17 -9.05
N ILE A 61 12.22 -12.76 -8.38
CA ILE A 61 11.76 -11.36 -8.40
C ILE A 61 12.78 -10.48 -7.67
N VAL A 62 13.12 -10.78 -6.43
CA VAL A 62 14.08 -9.98 -5.65
C VAL A 62 15.49 -10.04 -6.25
N LEU A 63 15.93 -11.20 -6.72
CA LEU A 63 17.22 -11.35 -7.40
C LEU A 63 17.28 -10.54 -8.70
N THR A 64 16.20 -10.48 -9.46
CA THR A 64 16.13 -9.65 -10.66
C THR A 64 16.12 -8.17 -10.31
N ALA A 65 15.35 -7.75 -9.31
CA ALA A 65 15.38 -6.37 -8.82
C ALA A 65 16.81 -5.95 -8.42
N ALA A 66 17.52 -6.80 -7.70
CA ALA A 66 18.90 -6.56 -7.30
C ALA A 66 19.90 -6.49 -8.47
N ARG A 67 19.66 -7.20 -9.57
CA ARG A 67 20.44 -7.05 -10.81
C ARG A 67 20.15 -5.76 -11.54
N MET A 68 18.86 -5.35 -11.57
CA MET A 68 18.43 -4.12 -12.24
C MET A 68 18.93 -2.86 -11.51
N ASN A 69 18.98 -2.91 -10.18
CA ASN A 69 19.48 -1.81 -9.38
C ASN A 69 20.43 -2.32 -8.27
N LYS A 70 21.70 -1.89 -8.35
CA LYS A 70 22.76 -2.37 -7.45
C LYS A 70 22.72 -1.78 -6.05
N LYS A 71 21.91 -0.77 -5.81
CA LYS A 71 21.84 -0.06 -4.52
C LYS A 71 20.67 -0.50 -3.64
N LEU A 72 19.57 -0.98 -4.25
CA LEU A 72 18.42 -1.44 -3.51
C LEU A 72 18.72 -2.66 -2.62
N ARG A 73 17.95 -2.80 -1.58
CA ARG A 73 17.90 -3.99 -0.72
C ARG A 73 16.62 -4.77 -0.98
N GLY A 74 16.59 -6.03 -0.63
CA GLY A 74 15.38 -6.80 -0.76
C GLY A 74 15.42 -8.10 0.01
N TRP A 75 14.25 -8.65 0.26
CA TRP A 75 14.11 -9.95 0.89
C TRP A 75 12.82 -10.62 0.45
N GLY A 76 12.77 -11.93 0.59
CA GLY A 76 11.59 -12.70 0.30
C GLY A 76 11.25 -13.68 1.42
N VAL A 77 9.99 -14.08 1.49
CA VAL A 77 9.51 -15.12 2.39
C VAL A 77 8.82 -16.22 1.61
N ASP A 78 9.06 -17.47 2.01
CA ASP A 78 8.33 -18.62 1.50
C ASP A 78 8.17 -19.65 2.62
N ILE A 79 7.12 -20.47 2.52
CA ILE A 79 6.86 -21.59 3.44
C ILE A 79 7.59 -22.87 3.03
N ASP A 80 8.23 -22.87 1.87
CA ASP A 80 9.05 -24.00 1.39
C ASP A 80 10.52 -23.75 1.74
N GLU A 81 11.00 -24.41 2.79
CA GLU A 81 12.37 -24.29 3.24
C GLU A 81 13.40 -24.63 2.14
N LYS A 82 13.08 -25.60 1.25
CA LYS A 82 13.94 -25.96 0.14
C LYS A 82 14.12 -24.79 -0.83
N LEU A 83 13.01 -24.12 -1.22
CA LEU A 83 13.05 -22.96 -2.11
C LEU A 83 13.80 -21.78 -1.46
N VAL A 84 13.61 -21.55 -0.16
CA VAL A 84 14.36 -20.54 0.59
C VAL A 84 15.86 -20.81 0.58
N ASN A 85 16.27 -22.07 0.78
CA ASN A 85 17.67 -22.46 0.74
C ASN A 85 18.28 -22.28 -0.66
N GLU A 86 17.54 -22.64 -1.71
CA GLU A 86 17.92 -22.45 -3.11
C GLU A 86 18.07 -20.97 -3.45
N SER A 87 17.11 -20.13 -3.03
CA SER A 87 17.13 -18.67 -3.23
C SER A 87 18.33 -18.00 -2.55
N ASN A 88 18.64 -18.40 -1.31
CA ASN A 88 19.83 -17.90 -0.61
C ASN A 88 21.14 -18.38 -1.25
N ALA A 89 21.19 -19.61 -1.78
CA ALA A 89 22.33 -20.08 -2.56
C ALA A 89 22.51 -19.26 -3.85
N ALA A 90 21.41 -18.96 -4.55
CA ALA A 90 21.42 -18.12 -5.74
C ALA A 90 21.86 -16.67 -5.42
N ALA A 91 21.45 -16.09 -4.29
CA ALA A 91 21.89 -14.78 -3.85
C ALA A 91 23.42 -14.74 -3.63
N ARG A 92 23.98 -15.77 -2.99
CA ARG A 92 25.44 -15.91 -2.82
C ARG A 92 26.15 -16.07 -4.16
N ALA A 93 25.66 -16.94 -5.03
CA ALA A 93 26.25 -17.16 -6.36
C ALA A 93 26.25 -15.91 -7.24
N GLN A 94 25.24 -15.04 -7.08
CA GLN A 94 25.14 -13.77 -7.80
C GLN A 94 25.87 -12.59 -7.11
N GLY A 95 26.49 -12.82 -5.95
CA GLY A 95 27.24 -11.80 -5.19
C GLY A 95 26.33 -10.67 -4.65
N VAL A 96 25.09 -10.99 -4.28
CA VAL A 96 24.12 -10.02 -3.74
C VAL A 96 23.61 -10.37 -2.33
N ALA A 97 24.20 -11.37 -1.69
CA ALA A 97 23.79 -11.86 -0.37
C ALA A 97 24.02 -10.85 0.77
N ASP A 98 24.78 -9.79 0.54
CA ASP A 98 24.98 -8.66 1.44
C ASP A 98 23.73 -7.78 1.57
N ARG A 99 22.84 -7.79 0.58
CA ARG A 99 21.66 -6.93 0.47
C ARG A 99 20.37 -7.63 0.07
N VAL A 100 20.44 -8.95 -0.21
CA VAL A 100 19.29 -9.79 -0.54
C VAL A 100 19.31 -11.04 0.31
N GLN A 101 18.19 -11.33 0.98
CA GLN A 101 18.03 -12.50 1.84
C GLN A 101 16.65 -13.12 1.68
N PHE A 102 16.52 -14.41 1.95
CA PHE A 102 15.26 -15.14 1.92
C PHE A 102 15.04 -15.87 3.23
N PHE A 103 13.79 -15.88 3.72
CA PHE A 103 13.45 -16.43 5.02
C PHE A 103 12.35 -17.48 4.90
N HIS A 104 12.52 -18.59 5.60
CA HIS A 104 11.46 -19.57 5.81
C HIS A 104 10.42 -18.99 6.77
N ARG A 105 9.34 -18.43 6.21
CA ARG A 105 8.33 -17.69 6.97
C ARG A 105 7.02 -17.65 6.21
N ASN A 106 5.90 -17.63 6.96
CA ASN A 106 4.59 -17.37 6.39
C ASN A 106 4.48 -15.89 5.98
N ALA A 107 3.93 -15.63 4.79
CA ALA A 107 3.69 -14.28 4.30
C ALA A 107 2.82 -13.42 5.25
N PHE A 108 1.88 -14.05 5.95
CA PHE A 108 1.02 -13.36 6.93
C PHE A 108 1.75 -12.91 8.20
N ASP A 109 2.90 -13.52 8.53
CA ASP A 109 3.72 -13.17 9.69
C ASP A 109 4.85 -12.19 9.34
N THR A 110 4.72 -11.53 8.20
CA THR A 110 5.77 -10.68 7.64
C THR A 110 5.57 -9.22 8.04
N ASP A 111 6.63 -8.58 8.52
CA ASP A 111 6.66 -7.13 8.77
C ASP A 111 6.92 -6.36 7.46
N LEU A 112 5.97 -5.53 7.07
CA LEU A 112 6.01 -4.77 5.82
C LEU A 112 6.35 -3.28 6.01
N ARG A 113 6.64 -2.84 7.24
CA ARG A 113 6.83 -1.41 7.55
C ARG A 113 8.03 -0.77 6.86
N GLU A 114 9.04 -1.55 6.50
CA GLU A 114 10.21 -1.05 5.76
C GLU A 114 10.10 -1.22 4.24
N ALA A 115 9.13 -2.00 3.78
CA ALA A 115 8.95 -2.24 2.35
C ALA A 115 8.58 -0.96 1.60
N THR A 116 9.24 -0.71 0.48
CA THR A 116 8.89 0.34 -0.47
C THR A 116 8.30 -0.24 -1.77
N VAL A 117 8.59 -1.51 -2.03
CA VAL A 117 7.99 -2.32 -3.09
C VAL A 117 7.61 -3.68 -2.51
N ILE A 118 6.37 -4.08 -2.67
CA ILE A 118 5.86 -5.40 -2.28
C ILE A 118 5.47 -6.14 -3.56
N ALA A 119 6.09 -7.28 -3.80
CA ALA A 119 5.77 -8.15 -4.90
C ALA A 119 4.96 -9.36 -4.41
N MET A 120 4.01 -9.79 -5.23
CA MET A 120 3.25 -11.02 -4.99
C MET A 120 2.95 -11.71 -6.32
N TRP A 121 3.21 -13.01 -6.37
CA TRP A 121 2.60 -13.88 -7.35
C TRP A 121 2.06 -15.13 -6.66
N LEU A 122 0.90 -14.96 -6.07
CA LEU A 122 0.17 -15.98 -5.32
C LEU A 122 -1.19 -16.19 -5.96
N TRP A 123 -1.87 -17.25 -5.57
CA TRP A 123 -3.27 -17.43 -5.93
C TRP A 123 -4.12 -16.26 -5.47
N PRO A 124 -5.19 -15.90 -6.22
CA PRO A 124 -5.97 -14.69 -5.96
C PRO A 124 -6.52 -14.62 -4.54
N GLU A 125 -6.94 -15.73 -3.97
CA GLU A 125 -7.48 -15.79 -2.61
C GLU A 125 -6.44 -15.37 -1.57
N LEU A 126 -5.17 -15.82 -1.71
CA LEU A 126 -4.10 -15.44 -0.81
C LEU A 126 -3.72 -13.96 -0.95
N GLN A 127 -3.70 -13.44 -2.18
CA GLN A 127 -3.45 -12.01 -2.41
C GLN A 127 -4.55 -11.15 -1.76
N LEU A 128 -5.82 -11.56 -1.89
CA LEU A 128 -6.93 -10.87 -1.25
C LEU A 128 -6.85 -10.91 0.28
N LEU A 129 -6.40 -12.02 0.87
CA LEU A 129 -6.20 -12.16 2.31
C LEU A 129 -4.98 -11.38 2.83
N LEU A 130 -3.93 -11.19 2.02
CA LEU A 130 -2.76 -10.38 2.36
C LEU A 130 -3.01 -8.87 2.21
N ARG A 131 -3.97 -8.45 1.40
CA ARG A 131 -4.31 -7.04 1.19
C ARG A 131 -4.56 -6.26 2.48
N PRO A 132 -5.33 -6.74 3.48
CA PRO A 132 -5.50 -6.05 4.76
C PRO A 132 -4.18 -5.83 5.50
N LEU A 133 -3.29 -6.83 5.50
CA LEU A 133 -1.97 -6.73 6.13
C LEU A 133 -1.13 -5.62 5.46
N ILE A 134 -1.11 -5.59 4.13
CA ILE A 134 -0.40 -4.58 3.35
C ILE A 134 -0.92 -3.18 3.69
N LEU A 135 -2.24 -2.97 3.63
CA LEU A 135 -2.88 -1.69 3.93
C LEU A 135 -2.71 -1.24 5.39
N ALA A 136 -2.53 -2.19 6.31
CA ALA A 136 -2.32 -1.90 7.73
C ALA A 136 -0.88 -1.49 8.04
N GLN A 137 0.11 -2.11 7.39
CA GLN A 137 1.52 -1.99 7.75
C GLN A 137 2.35 -1.16 6.77
N ALA A 138 2.10 -1.29 5.47
CA ALA A 138 2.90 -0.58 4.48
C ALA A 138 2.68 0.93 4.54
N ARG A 139 3.75 1.69 4.35
CA ARG A 139 3.69 3.15 4.34
C ARG A 139 2.95 3.67 3.11
N PRO A 140 2.26 4.81 3.21
CA PRO A 140 1.75 5.48 2.02
C PRO A 140 2.86 5.69 0.99
N GLY A 141 2.54 5.43 -0.29
CA GLY A 141 3.52 5.47 -1.37
C GLY A 141 4.26 4.15 -1.62
N THR A 142 4.12 3.14 -0.75
CA THR A 142 4.62 1.78 -1.05
C THR A 142 3.94 1.25 -2.31
N ARG A 143 4.74 0.74 -3.24
CA ARG A 143 4.28 0.15 -4.51
C ARG A 143 4.02 -1.33 -4.33
N VAL A 144 2.82 -1.78 -4.66
CA VAL A 144 2.45 -3.20 -4.64
C VAL A 144 2.33 -3.67 -6.07
N ILE A 145 3.06 -4.70 -6.44
CA ILE A 145 3.05 -5.27 -7.80
C ILE A 145 2.60 -6.72 -7.77
N THR A 146 1.70 -7.05 -8.69
CA THR A 146 1.24 -8.44 -8.87
C THR A 146 1.33 -8.87 -10.32
N ASN A 147 1.34 -10.17 -10.51
CA ASN A 147 1.24 -10.80 -11.82
C ASN A 147 -0.10 -11.54 -11.93
N LEU A 148 -0.80 -11.38 -13.05
CA LEU A 148 -2.05 -12.02 -13.44
C LEU A 148 -3.28 -11.60 -12.65
N TRP A 149 -3.24 -11.63 -11.32
CA TRP A 149 -4.39 -11.41 -10.45
C TRP A 149 -4.39 -10.01 -9.84
N ASP A 150 -5.59 -9.47 -9.60
CA ASP A 150 -5.78 -8.18 -8.96
C ASP A 150 -6.08 -8.31 -7.44
N LEU A 151 -6.21 -7.17 -6.79
CA LEU A 151 -6.53 -7.07 -5.36
C LEU A 151 -8.04 -6.79 -5.13
N GLY A 152 -8.90 -7.33 -6.00
CA GLY A 152 -10.35 -7.24 -5.89
C GLY A 152 -10.87 -5.80 -6.03
N SER A 153 -11.59 -5.33 -5.03
CA SER A 153 -12.18 -3.98 -5.04
C SER A 153 -11.16 -2.84 -4.93
N TRP A 154 -9.91 -3.12 -4.57
CA TRP A 154 -8.83 -2.14 -4.66
C TRP A 154 -8.34 -2.08 -6.10
N ARG A 155 -8.72 -1.03 -6.83
CA ARG A 155 -8.35 -0.86 -8.24
C ARG A 155 -6.86 -0.52 -8.36
N PRO A 156 -6.15 -1.09 -9.37
CA PRO A 156 -4.76 -0.71 -9.61
C PRO A 156 -4.64 0.76 -10.05
N ASP A 157 -3.52 1.37 -9.70
CA ASP A 157 -3.14 2.70 -10.19
C ASP A 157 -2.61 2.64 -11.63
N GLU A 158 -1.92 1.56 -11.96
CA GLU A 158 -1.38 1.30 -13.31
C GLU A 158 -1.43 -0.19 -13.63
N GLU A 159 -1.61 -0.54 -14.89
CA GLU A 159 -1.57 -1.92 -15.36
C GLU A 159 -0.98 -2.02 -16.77
N ASP A 160 -0.31 -3.13 -17.01
CA ASP A 160 0.20 -3.53 -18.33
C ASP A 160 -0.39 -4.90 -18.69
N LEU A 161 -1.13 -4.97 -19.78
CA LEU A 161 -1.96 -6.12 -20.17
C LEU A 161 -1.28 -7.06 -21.17
N ASP A 162 -0.18 -6.66 -21.82
CA ASP A 162 0.43 -7.41 -22.91
C ASP A 162 1.81 -8.00 -22.53
N PRO A 163 2.01 -9.31 -22.67
CA PRO A 163 1.08 -10.38 -23.08
C PRO A 163 0.24 -10.93 -21.92
N GLN A 164 0.59 -10.62 -20.67
CA GLN A 164 -0.09 -11.06 -19.48
C GLN A 164 -0.22 -9.88 -18.51
N ARG A 165 -1.33 -9.78 -17.84
CA ARG A 165 -1.63 -8.68 -16.91
C ARG A 165 -0.60 -8.60 -15.79
N VAL A 166 0.01 -7.44 -15.61
CA VAL A 166 0.76 -7.05 -14.42
C VAL A 166 0.17 -5.75 -13.89
N CYS A 167 0.07 -5.63 -12.58
CA CYS A 167 -0.62 -4.51 -11.93
C CYS A 167 0.27 -3.82 -10.90
N LEU A 168 0.05 -2.52 -10.76
CA LEU A 168 0.67 -1.67 -9.75
C LEU A 168 -0.40 -0.97 -8.92
N TRP A 169 -0.28 -1.03 -7.61
CA TRP A 169 -1.01 -0.21 -6.65
C TRP A 169 -0.03 0.65 -5.86
N ILE A 170 -0.46 1.84 -5.52
CA ILE A 170 0.25 2.72 -4.60
C ILE A 170 -0.54 2.77 -3.30
N VAL A 171 0.04 2.32 -2.20
CA VAL A 171 -0.62 2.35 -0.89
C VAL A 171 -1.02 3.78 -0.55
N PRO A 172 -2.31 4.10 -0.38
CA PRO A 172 -2.76 5.45 -0.11
C PRO A 172 -2.57 5.83 1.35
N ALA A 173 -2.37 7.11 1.62
CA ALA A 173 -2.44 7.66 2.96
C ALA A 173 -3.87 7.54 3.50
N ARG A 174 -4.01 7.47 4.82
CA ARG A 174 -5.30 7.43 5.51
C ARG A 174 -5.80 8.86 5.72
N VAL A 175 -6.88 9.23 5.04
CA VAL A 175 -7.49 10.58 5.09
C VAL A 175 -8.92 10.58 5.61
N ALA A 176 -9.50 9.43 5.92
CA ALA A 176 -10.81 9.36 6.55
C ALA A 176 -10.83 10.15 7.88
N GLY A 177 -11.98 10.74 8.21
CA GLY A 177 -12.19 11.46 9.45
C GLY A 177 -12.47 12.95 9.27
N ASN A 178 -12.49 13.65 10.39
CA ASN A 178 -12.78 15.08 10.46
C ASN A 178 -11.47 15.89 10.39
N TRP A 179 -11.48 16.92 9.54
CA TRP A 179 -10.32 17.79 9.30
C TRP A 179 -10.71 19.24 9.44
N SER A 180 -9.79 20.09 9.90
CA SER A 180 -9.98 21.54 9.99
C SER A 180 -8.76 22.29 9.47
N TRP A 181 -9.01 23.48 8.89
CA TRP A 181 -7.96 24.43 8.48
C TRP A 181 -8.52 25.83 8.38
N GLU A 182 -7.63 26.80 8.23
CA GLU A 182 -7.96 28.20 8.03
C GLU A 182 -7.20 28.76 6.84
N LEU A 183 -7.82 29.69 6.13
CA LEU A 183 -7.18 30.48 5.07
C LEU A 183 -7.51 31.96 5.26
N THR A 184 -6.58 32.83 4.93
CA THR A 184 -6.83 34.28 4.83
C THR A 184 -7.08 34.66 3.38
N ILE A 185 -8.33 34.92 3.01
CA ILE A 185 -8.76 35.24 1.65
C ILE A 185 -9.22 36.69 1.60
N ALA A 186 -8.60 37.51 0.75
CA ALA A 186 -8.89 38.93 0.63
C ALA A 186 -8.84 39.66 1.98
N GLY A 187 -7.89 39.32 2.85
CA GLY A 187 -7.73 39.90 4.19
C GLY A 187 -8.72 39.41 5.24
N ARG A 188 -9.52 38.39 4.93
CA ARG A 188 -10.49 37.76 5.86
C ARG A 188 -10.08 36.35 6.20
N GLN A 189 -10.13 36.02 7.48
CA GLN A 189 -9.92 34.67 7.96
C GLN A 189 -11.17 33.84 7.74
N VAL A 190 -11.03 32.69 7.06
CA VAL A 190 -12.08 31.73 6.78
C VAL A 190 -11.69 30.39 7.38
N SER A 191 -12.54 29.88 8.27
CA SER A 191 -12.35 28.57 8.90
C SER A 191 -13.13 27.50 8.14
N TYR A 192 -12.46 26.39 7.87
CA TYR A 192 -13.02 25.24 7.17
C TYR A 192 -13.04 24.03 8.09
N ALA A 193 -14.10 23.25 7.98
CA ALA A 193 -14.19 21.91 8.56
C ALA A 193 -14.63 20.92 7.46
N ALA A 194 -13.98 19.79 7.39
CA ALA A 194 -14.29 18.75 6.44
C ALA A 194 -14.50 17.41 7.12
N ILE A 195 -15.41 16.60 6.59
CA ILE A 195 -15.50 15.17 6.85
C ILE A 195 -15.15 14.43 5.58
N LYS A 196 -14.28 13.43 5.68
CA LYS A 196 -13.85 12.60 4.58
C LYS A 196 -14.08 11.13 4.92
N GLU A 197 -14.60 10.41 3.96
CA GLU A 197 -14.70 8.96 3.94
C GLU A 197 -13.75 8.42 2.89
N GLN A 198 -13.23 7.20 3.10
CA GLN A 198 -12.20 6.65 2.25
C GLN A 198 -12.38 5.16 2.05
N ARG A 199 -12.30 4.74 0.80
CA ARG A 199 -12.14 3.34 0.41
C ARG A 199 -10.93 3.21 -0.52
N PHE A 200 -9.81 2.71 -0.01
CA PHE A 200 -8.52 2.70 -0.70
C PHE A 200 -8.10 4.11 -1.13
N GLN A 201 -7.86 4.34 -2.45
CA GLN A 201 -7.55 5.65 -3.01
C GLN A 201 -8.80 6.50 -3.33
N VAL A 202 -10.00 5.93 -3.20
CA VAL A 202 -11.24 6.69 -3.42
C VAL A 202 -11.61 7.42 -2.15
N VAL A 203 -11.77 8.74 -2.27
CA VAL A 203 -12.12 9.62 -1.15
C VAL A 203 -13.33 10.45 -1.54
N GLU A 204 -14.33 10.45 -0.68
CA GLU A 204 -15.51 11.28 -0.78
C GLU A 204 -15.61 12.14 0.48
N GLY A 205 -16.31 13.25 0.41
CA GLY A 205 -16.48 14.07 1.59
C GLY A 205 -17.14 15.40 1.32
N MET A 206 -17.31 16.14 2.41
CA MET A 206 -17.95 17.45 2.43
C MET A 206 -17.10 18.43 3.22
N VAL A 207 -17.07 19.68 2.77
CA VAL A 207 -16.45 20.80 3.47
C VAL A 207 -17.51 21.81 3.88
N ARG A 208 -17.35 22.35 5.08
CA ARG A 208 -18.14 23.47 5.60
C ARG A 208 -17.24 24.69 5.84
N ALA A 209 -17.72 25.87 5.41
CA ALA A 209 -17.18 27.18 5.80
C ALA A 209 -18.34 28.08 6.25
N GLY A 210 -18.36 28.47 7.51
CA GLY A 210 -19.53 29.11 8.11
C GLY A 210 -20.79 28.25 7.99
N ASN A 211 -21.83 28.79 7.37
CA ASN A 211 -23.09 28.08 7.10
C ASN A 211 -23.15 27.42 5.73
N ARG A 212 -22.10 27.54 4.91
CA ARG A 212 -22.03 26.95 3.57
C ARG A 212 -21.43 25.55 3.65
N ARG A 213 -21.92 24.67 2.80
CA ARG A 213 -21.46 23.28 2.67
C ARG A 213 -21.37 22.92 1.21
N GLU A 214 -20.27 22.22 0.84
CA GLU A 214 -20.03 21.73 -0.50
C GLU A 214 -19.39 20.35 -0.46
N LEU A 215 -19.67 19.54 -1.47
CA LEU A 215 -18.99 18.26 -1.67
C LEU A 215 -17.58 18.48 -2.21
N LEU A 216 -16.66 17.60 -1.82
CA LEU A 216 -15.35 17.52 -2.45
C LEU A 216 -15.51 17.15 -3.92
N GLN A 217 -14.82 17.86 -4.80
CA GLN A 217 -14.79 17.60 -6.24
C GLN A 217 -13.39 17.29 -6.71
N ASP A 218 -13.26 16.51 -7.79
CA ASP A 218 -11.98 16.16 -8.43
C ASP A 218 -10.96 15.58 -7.44
N VAL A 219 -11.43 14.76 -6.51
CA VAL A 219 -10.55 14.23 -5.47
C VAL A 219 -9.59 13.21 -6.07
N THR A 220 -8.30 13.37 -5.80
CA THR A 220 -7.27 12.38 -6.08
C THR A 220 -6.46 12.10 -4.83
N LEU A 221 -6.17 10.82 -4.59
CA LEU A 221 -5.28 10.37 -3.53
C LEU A 221 -4.36 9.28 -4.09
N ARG A 222 -3.06 9.57 -4.15
CA ARG A 222 -2.05 8.62 -4.60
C ARG A 222 -0.84 8.65 -3.65
N GLY A 223 -0.68 7.59 -2.89
CA GLY A 223 0.32 7.59 -1.82
C GLY A 223 0.01 8.68 -0.79
N GLU A 224 0.94 9.57 -0.57
CA GLU A 224 0.78 10.73 0.32
C GLU A 224 0.13 11.94 -0.37
N ASP A 225 0.12 11.97 -1.71
CA ASP A 225 -0.36 13.13 -2.46
C ASP A 225 -1.89 13.14 -2.52
N ILE A 226 -2.48 14.26 -2.06
CA ILE A 226 -3.92 14.51 -2.12
C ILE A 226 -4.21 15.80 -2.86
N SER A 227 -5.24 15.79 -3.71
CA SER A 227 -5.83 17.02 -4.24
C SER A 227 -7.34 16.93 -4.29
N PHE A 228 -8.00 18.07 -4.20
CA PHE A 228 -9.45 18.23 -4.40
C PHE A 228 -9.80 19.66 -4.71
N SER A 229 -10.99 19.89 -5.25
CA SER A 229 -11.54 21.22 -5.51
C SER A 229 -12.86 21.46 -4.79
N LEU A 230 -13.19 22.74 -4.59
CA LEU A 230 -14.43 23.24 -4.01
C LEU A 230 -14.88 24.49 -4.77
N MET A 231 -16.18 24.62 -4.94
CA MET A 231 -16.80 25.87 -5.40
C MET A 231 -17.87 26.29 -4.40
N MET A 232 -17.65 27.40 -3.69
CA MET A 232 -18.60 27.86 -2.68
C MET A 232 -18.66 29.38 -2.61
N THR A 233 -19.80 29.89 -2.16
CA THR A 233 -19.94 31.30 -1.83
C THR A 233 -19.54 31.52 -0.38
N LEU A 234 -18.50 32.31 -0.17
CA LEU A 234 -18.03 32.71 1.17
C LEU A 234 -18.67 34.05 1.56
N ASP A 235 -19.10 34.17 2.82
CA ASP A 235 -19.70 35.39 3.34
C ASP A 235 -18.69 36.54 3.23
N ASN A 236 -19.19 37.68 2.66
CA ASN A 236 -18.40 38.90 2.42
C ASN A 236 -17.16 38.75 1.49
N VAL A 237 -16.99 37.62 0.81
CA VAL A 237 -15.94 37.38 -0.20
C VAL A 237 -16.58 37.17 -1.58
N GLY A 238 -17.69 36.45 -1.65
CA GLY A 238 -18.39 36.12 -2.89
C GLY A 238 -18.15 34.62 -3.28
N PHE A 239 -18.49 34.32 -4.54
CA PHE A 239 -18.26 32.96 -5.10
C PHE A 239 -16.79 32.75 -5.34
N VAL A 240 -16.25 31.60 -4.86
CA VAL A 240 -14.84 31.30 -4.86
C VAL A 240 -14.61 29.84 -5.28
N ARG A 241 -13.65 29.64 -6.19
CA ARG A 241 -13.14 28.33 -6.50
C ARG A 241 -11.84 28.09 -5.74
N HIS A 242 -11.75 26.96 -5.05
CA HIS A 242 -10.56 26.51 -4.37
C HIS A 242 -10.02 25.24 -5.05
N VAL A 243 -8.71 25.13 -5.15
CA VAL A 243 -8.01 23.88 -5.51
C VAL A 243 -6.94 23.64 -4.45
N PHE A 244 -7.10 22.56 -3.70
CA PHE A 244 -6.16 22.16 -2.68
C PHE A 244 -5.24 21.07 -3.23
N ARG A 245 -3.94 21.21 -2.99
CA ARG A 245 -2.91 20.18 -3.29
C ARG A 245 -1.96 20.10 -2.12
N GLY A 246 -1.69 18.88 -1.64
CA GLY A 246 -0.79 18.71 -0.50
C GLY A 246 -0.36 17.27 -0.30
N LYS A 247 0.49 17.09 0.72
CA LYS A 247 0.95 15.80 1.20
C LYS A 247 0.39 15.49 2.59
N VAL A 248 -0.03 14.27 2.75
CA VAL A 248 -0.58 13.73 4.00
C VAL A 248 0.56 13.14 4.84
N HIS A 249 0.72 13.64 6.06
CA HIS A 249 1.69 13.17 7.05
C HIS A 249 0.96 12.84 8.34
N GLY A 250 0.42 11.63 8.43
CA GLY A 250 -0.42 11.20 9.56
C GLY A 250 -1.68 12.07 9.68
N ASP A 251 -1.77 12.83 10.77
CA ASP A 251 -2.92 13.69 11.06
C ASP A 251 -2.77 15.13 10.55
N VAL A 252 -1.83 15.36 9.66
CA VAL A 252 -1.57 16.68 9.07
C VAL A 252 -1.49 16.57 7.56
N ILE A 253 -2.12 17.52 6.85
CA ILE A 253 -1.89 17.74 5.42
C ILE A 253 -1.21 19.10 5.28
N VAL A 254 -0.13 19.15 4.49
CA VAL A 254 0.59 20.39 4.18
C VAL A 254 0.68 20.56 2.68
N GLY A 255 0.40 21.77 2.20
CA GLY A 255 0.43 22.05 0.78
C GLY A 255 0.02 23.48 0.43
N THR A 256 -0.66 23.62 -0.69
CA THR A 256 -1.11 24.90 -1.25
C THR A 256 -2.59 24.87 -1.55
N ALA A 257 -3.25 26.00 -1.32
CA ALA A 257 -4.60 26.27 -1.76
C ALA A 257 -4.56 27.38 -2.83
N SER A 258 -4.94 27.04 -4.06
CA SER A 258 -5.16 28.01 -5.14
C SER A 258 -6.60 28.50 -5.05
N VAL A 259 -6.79 29.79 -4.81
CA VAL A 259 -8.10 30.41 -4.59
C VAL A 259 -8.37 31.43 -5.69
N SER A 260 -9.39 31.17 -6.52
CA SER A 260 -9.79 32.07 -7.62
C SER A 260 -11.01 32.90 -7.23
N LEU A 261 -10.88 34.22 -7.36
CA LEU A 261 -11.91 35.20 -7.02
C LEU A 261 -12.49 35.82 -8.28
N PRO A 262 -13.82 35.64 -8.57
CA PRO A 262 -14.48 36.33 -9.63
C PRO A 262 -14.63 37.85 -9.31
N PRO A 263 -14.82 38.73 -10.31
CA PRO A 263 -14.86 38.46 -11.75
C PRO A 263 -13.50 38.53 -12.47
N HIS A 264 -12.42 38.81 -11.76
CA HIS A 264 -11.11 39.19 -12.36
C HIS A 264 -10.10 38.06 -12.45
N GLU A 265 -10.52 36.80 -12.29
CA GLU A 265 -9.67 35.61 -12.39
C GLU A 265 -8.35 35.69 -11.60
N LYS A 266 -8.26 36.58 -10.63
CA LYS A 266 -7.08 36.66 -9.77
C LYS A 266 -7.02 35.39 -8.91
N THR A 267 -6.04 34.57 -9.17
CA THR A 267 -5.74 33.40 -8.35
C THR A 267 -4.73 33.78 -7.26
N LEU A 268 -5.08 33.43 -6.03
CA LEU A 268 -4.21 33.54 -4.87
C LEU A 268 -3.65 32.17 -4.55
N GLU A 269 -2.33 32.07 -4.43
CA GLU A 269 -1.67 30.87 -3.91
C GLU A 269 -1.41 31.06 -2.42
N LEU A 270 -2.05 30.25 -1.60
CA LEU A 270 -1.99 30.35 -0.15
C LEU A 270 -1.39 29.07 0.44
N PRO A 271 -0.55 29.17 1.49
CA PRO A 271 -0.13 27.97 2.22
C PRO A 271 -1.35 27.31 2.85
N TRP A 272 -1.43 25.99 2.72
CA TRP A 272 -2.49 25.18 3.28
C TRP A 272 -1.94 24.17 4.27
N ARG A 273 -2.51 24.19 5.46
CA ARG A 273 -2.26 23.20 6.49
C ARG A 273 -3.58 22.78 7.10
N ALA A 274 -3.96 21.51 6.94
CA ALA A 274 -5.12 20.93 7.59
C ALA A 274 -4.68 19.96 8.68
N THR A 275 -5.46 19.89 9.76
CA THR A 275 -5.22 18.99 10.89
C THR A 275 -6.45 18.11 11.09
N ARG A 276 -6.21 16.82 11.31
CA ARG A 276 -7.28 15.87 11.63
C ARG A 276 -7.70 16.08 13.09
N THR A 277 -8.99 16.23 13.33
CA THR A 277 -9.57 16.42 14.66
C THR A 277 -10.14 15.12 15.23
N GLU A 278 -10.65 14.25 14.34
CA GLU A 278 -11.20 12.95 14.70
C GLU A 278 -10.98 11.95 13.57
N THR A 279 -10.72 10.70 13.95
CA THR A 279 -10.75 9.58 13.00
C THR A 279 -12.13 8.95 13.04
N SER A 280 -12.88 9.04 11.95
CA SER A 280 -14.06 8.21 11.71
C SER A 280 -13.73 7.29 10.54
N ALA A 281 -14.07 6.03 10.65
CA ALA A 281 -13.86 5.05 9.59
C ALA A 281 -15.20 4.40 9.28
N TYR A 282 -15.95 4.99 8.35
CA TYR A 282 -17.10 4.32 7.74
C TYR A 282 -16.63 3.21 6.78
N PHE A 283 -15.46 3.41 6.17
CA PHE A 283 -14.81 2.42 5.33
C PHE A 283 -13.44 2.08 5.92
N GLU A 284 -13.28 0.86 6.40
CA GLU A 284 -11.97 0.33 6.73
C GLU A 284 -11.13 0.23 5.45
N PRO A 285 -9.92 0.80 5.39
CA PRO A 285 -9.05 0.65 4.23
C PRO A 285 -8.69 -0.81 3.95
N THR A 286 -8.85 -1.66 4.95
CA THR A 286 -8.59 -3.10 4.89
C THR A 286 -9.56 -3.87 4.01
N GLY A 287 -10.68 -3.26 3.60
CA GLY A 287 -11.63 -3.91 2.68
C GLY A 287 -12.34 -5.14 3.25
N THR A 288 -12.45 -5.24 4.57
CA THR A 288 -13.21 -6.33 5.22
C THR A 288 -14.71 -6.27 4.95
N ASN A 289 -15.20 -5.14 4.43
CA ASN A 289 -16.58 -5.01 3.96
C ASN A 289 -16.64 -5.28 2.45
N VAL A 290 -16.40 -6.52 2.04
CA VAL A 290 -16.79 -7.01 0.73
C VAL A 290 -18.21 -7.51 0.85
N GLN A 291 -19.18 -6.73 0.45
CA GLN A 291 -20.46 -7.22 -0.05
C GLN A 291 -20.42 -7.25 -1.56
#